data_261cf667ff8cf83977c7bd44ed40e301
#
_entry.id   261cf667ff8cf83977c7bd44ed40e301
#
_cell.length_a   1.000
_cell.length_b   1.000
_cell.length_c   1.000
_cell.angle_alpha   90.00
_cell.angle_beta   90.00
_cell.angle_gamma   90.00
#
_symmetry.space_group_name_H-M   'P 1'
#
loop_
_entity.id
_entity.type
_entity.pdbx_description
1 polymer ?
#
loop_
_entity_poly.entity_id
_entity_poly.type
_entity_poly.pdbx_seq_one_letter_code
_entity_poly.pdbx_strand_id
1 'polypeptide(L)'
;MGRPKQFLPLADSTVAELSLQCFVEMAEVESVVLVLGADSYKEHRARLSGGKVTVVAAGATRMGSVRNGFAALPSGVAVVAVHDGARSLITPEIVRATINAAVRSGAAVAAVPVKDTLKVVETGGRFVCETPERARFWAAQTPQTYRYAILKEALEKFKDDADATDESQLVERCGHRVSVVPSSYENFKITTPEDITMASAIIEARRGGRRESRTGFGYDIHRLVEGRKLWLAGVNLPHAQGLLGHSDGDVVLHACCDAVLGALGLGEIGVAFPPSDPKFKGLASKEIVAHTLEKVAAFGGEIVHLDATVIAEEPKLKAHYGKLKASLGTVFRLPLSRVSLKAKSNEGLDAIGRGEAIACHAVATVLAR
;
A
#
# COMPACT_ATOMS: atom_id res chain seq x y z
N MET A 1 -4.45 21.13 -9.56
CA MET A 1 -3.62 19.91 -9.66
C MET A 1 -2.82 20.00 -10.95
N GLY A 2 -1.49 20.05 -10.90
CA GLY A 2 -0.65 20.29 -12.10
C GLY A 2 -0.38 19.08 -12.99
N ARG A 3 -0.95 17.89 -12.66
CA ARG A 3 -0.82 16.65 -13.43
C ARG A 3 -2.19 16.02 -13.69
N PRO A 4 -2.37 15.29 -14.82
CA PRO A 4 -3.59 14.54 -15.08
C PRO A 4 -3.86 13.56 -13.95
N LYS A 5 -5.07 13.58 -13.39
CA LYS A 5 -5.45 12.81 -12.18
C LYS A 5 -5.25 11.30 -12.31
N GLN A 6 -5.36 10.76 -13.51
CA GLN A 6 -5.18 9.33 -13.79
C GLN A 6 -3.72 8.85 -13.60
N PHE A 7 -2.75 9.77 -13.56
CA PHE A 7 -1.34 9.48 -13.30
C PHE A 7 -0.86 9.95 -11.92
N LEU A 8 -1.79 10.29 -11.04
CA LEU A 8 -1.44 10.53 -9.63
C LEU A 8 -1.01 9.20 -8.98
N PRO A 9 0.00 9.25 -8.10
CA PRO A 9 0.43 8.07 -7.34
C PRO A 9 -0.71 7.50 -6.50
N LEU A 10 -0.86 6.18 -6.52
CA LEU A 10 -1.79 5.43 -5.69
C LEU A 10 -1.16 4.07 -5.34
N ALA A 11 -0.87 3.85 -4.06
CA ALA A 11 -0.05 2.73 -3.60
C ALA A 11 1.30 2.67 -4.36
N ASP A 12 1.67 1.52 -4.91
CA ASP A 12 2.96 1.32 -5.61
C ASP A 12 2.86 1.62 -7.13
N SER A 13 1.79 2.28 -7.57
CA SER A 13 1.49 2.50 -8.98
C SER A 13 0.81 3.86 -9.22
N THR A 14 0.08 4.01 -10.32
CA THR A 14 -0.79 5.15 -10.59
C THR A 14 -2.25 4.71 -10.67
N VAL A 15 -3.18 5.67 -10.56
CA VAL A 15 -4.61 5.43 -10.66
C VAL A 15 -4.98 4.64 -11.93
N ALA A 16 -4.43 5.05 -13.10
CA ALA A 16 -4.71 4.38 -14.37
C ALA A 16 -4.07 2.99 -14.48
N GLU A 17 -2.88 2.82 -13.96
CA GLU A 17 -2.19 1.52 -13.99
C GLU A 17 -2.87 0.47 -13.13
N LEU A 18 -3.34 0.83 -11.94
CA LEU A 18 -4.13 -0.07 -11.09
C LEU A 18 -5.44 -0.48 -11.77
N SER A 19 -6.13 0.49 -12.43
CA SER A 19 -7.31 0.18 -13.22
C SER A 19 -6.97 -0.78 -14.37
N LEU A 20 -5.91 -0.51 -15.12
CA LEU A 20 -5.44 -1.31 -16.25
C LEU A 20 -5.07 -2.73 -15.82
N GLN A 21 -4.36 -2.86 -14.70
CA GLN A 21 -3.87 -4.13 -14.17
C GLN A 21 -4.99 -5.14 -13.97
N CYS A 22 -6.12 -4.72 -13.40
CA CYS A 22 -7.28 -5.59 -13.19
C CYS A 22 -7.71 -6.30 -14.50
N PHE A 23 -7.75 -5.58 -15.63
CA PHE A 23 -8.16 -6.16 -16.91
C PHE A 23 -7.06 -6.99 -17.56
N VAL A 24 -5.80 -6.57 -17.47
CA VAL A 24 -4.66 -7.29 -18.07
C VAL A 24 -4.44 -8.65 -17.41
N GLU A 25 -4.65 -8.76 -16.11
CA GLU A 25 -4.49 -10.00 -15.35
C GLU A 25 -5.62 -11.02 -15.56
N MET A 26 -6.78 -10.57 -16.07
CA MET A 26 -7.90 -11.47 -16.33
C MET A 26 -7.66 -12.33 -17.59
N ALA A 27 -7.84 -13.65 -17.46
CA ALA A 27 -7.72 -14.58 -18.57
C ALA A 27 -8.78 -14.37 -19.64
N GLU A 28 -9.97 -13.96 -19.25
CA GLU A 28 -11.13 -13.70 -20.11
C GLU A 28 -10.98 -12.45 -20.99
N VAL A 29 -10.04 -11.55 -20.65
CA VAL A 29 -9.74 -10.33 -21.39
C VAL A 29 -8.62 -10.59 -22.38
N GLU A 30 -8.92 -10.60 -23.66
CA GLU A 30 -7.96 -10.87 -24.74
C GLU A 30 -7.13 -9.63 -25.09
N SER A 31 -7.74 -8.45 -25.07
CA SER A 31 -7.09 -7.19 -25.42
C SER A 31 -7.66 -6.01 -24.60
N VAL A 32 -6.81 -5.02 -24.36
CA VAL A 32 -7.16 -3.75 -23.70
C VAL A 32 -6.71 -2.61 -24.58
N VAL A 33 -7.63 -1.70 -24.92
CA VAL A 33 -7.30 -0.45 -25.61
C VAL A 33 -7.33 0.68 -24.58
N LEU A 34 -6.14 1.20 -24.26
CA LEU A 34 -5.97 2.33 -23.34
C LEU A 34 -6.02 3.65 -24.12
N VAL A 35 -7.02 4.48 -23.82
CA VAL A 35 -7.21 5.78 -24.49
C VAL A 35 -6.67 6.90 -23.62
N LEU A 36 -5.68 7.64 -24.10
CA LEU A 36 -5.00 8.70 -23.35
C LEU A 36 -5.12 10.06 -24.04
N GLY A 37 -5.30 11.12 -23.25
CA GLY A 37 -5.21 12.50 -23.74
C GLY A 37 -3.83 12.79 -24.37
N ALA A 38 -3.75 13.76 -25.27
CA ALA A 38 -2.61 14.00 -26.15
C ALA A 38 -1.25 14.02 -25.43
N ASP A 39 -1.15 14.76 -24.32
CA ASP A 39 0.12 14.86 -23.57
C ASP A 39 0.48 13.56 -22.87
N SER A 40 -0.49 12.93 -22.20
CA SER A 40 -0.31 11.63 -21.56
C SER A 40 0.00 10.51 -22.57
N TYR A 41 -0.57 10.59 -23.78
CA TYR A 41 -0.27 9.66 -24.86
C TYR A 41 1.21 9.76 -25.29
N LYS A 42 1.72 10.98 -25.47
CA LYS A 42 3.13 11.19 -25.83
C LYS A 42 4.07 10.66 -24.73
N GLU A 43 3.74 10.94 -23.47
CA GLU A 43 4.60 10.62 -22.32
C GLU A 43 4.58 9.12 -21.98
N HIS A 44 3.43 8.47 -22.04
CA HIS A 44 3.26 7.14 -21.45
C HIS A 44 3.04 6.00 -22.47
N ARG A 45 2.80 6.31 -23.75
CA ARG A 45 2.51 5.31 -24.78
C ARG A 45 3.55 4.20 -24.83
N ALA A 46 4.83 4.54 -24.90
CA ALA A 46 5.89 3.55 -25.04
C ALA A 46 5.99 2.62 -23.83
N ARG A 47 5.73 3.13 -22.64
CA ARG A 47 5.80 2.40 -21.38
C ARG A 47 4.59 1.50 -21.14
N LEU A 48 3.39 1.94 -21.56
CA LEU A 48 2.13 1.25 -21.29
C LEU A 48 1.67 0.32 -22.42
N SER A 49 2.27 0.40 -23.60
CA SER A 49 1.98 -0.52 -24.71
C SER A 49 2.73 -1.83 -24.55
N GLY A 50 2.10 -2.92 -24.92
CA GLY A 50 2.70 -4.26 -24.95
C GLY A 50 1.79 -5.34 -24.37
N GLY A 51 2.07 -6.60 -24.66
CA GLY A 51 1.23 -7.71 -24.28
C GLY A 51 -0.20 -7.54 -24.80
N LYS A 52 -1.18 -7.50 -23.90
CA LYS A 52 -2.60 -7.28 -24.25
C LYS A 52 -2.97 -5.79 -24.49
N VAL A 53 -2.05 -4.84 -24.27
CA VAL A 53 -2.38 -3.40 -24.21
C VAL A 53 -1.97 -2.68 -25.48
N THR A 54 -2.95 -2.06 -26.13
CA THR A 54 -2.76 -1.08 -27.22
C THR A 54 -3.10 0.32 -26.69
N VAL A 55 -2.21 1.28 -26.89
CA VAL A 55 -2.44 2.67 -26.45
C VAL A 55 -2.78 3.55 -27.64
N VAL A 56 -3.90 4.29 -27.53
CA VAL A 56 -4.38 5.21 -28.56
C VAL A 56 -4.61 6.62 -28.01
N ALA A 57 -4.58 7.62 -28.88
CA ALA A 57 -4.88 8.99 -28.51
C ALA A 57 -6.39 9.21 -28.33
N ALA A 58 -6.75 10.03 -27.34
CA ALA A 58 -8.13 10.44 -27.10
C ALA A 58 -8.64 11.35 -28.23
N GLY A 59 -9.96 11.35 -28.41
CA GLY A 59 -10.65 12.33 -29.23
C GLY A 59 -10.86 13.66 -28.48
N ALA A 60 -11.45 14.64 -29.18
CA ALA A 60 -11.76 15.95 -28.59
C ALA A 60 -12.84 15.90 -27.50
N THR A 61 -13.68 14.88 -27.50
CA THR A 61 -14.73 14.65 -26.52
C THR A 61 -14.58 13.28 -25.87
N ARG A 62 -15.32 13.03 -24.75
CA ARG A 62 -15.39 11.71 -24.14
C ARG A 62 -15.86 10.66 -25.15
N MET A 63 -16.92 10.95 -25.89
CA MET A 63 -17.47 10.05 -26.88
C MET A 63 -16.53 9.83 -28.08
N GLY A 64 -15.80 10.88 -28.51
CA GLY A 64 -14.72 10.77 -29.51
C GLY A 64 -13.58 9.86 -29.03
N SER A 65 -13.26 9.90 -27.76
CA SER A 65 -12.26 9.00 -27.15
C SER A 65 -12.73 7.54 -27.15
N VAL A 66 -14.00 7.28 -26.84
CA VAL A 66 -14.58 5.93 -26.92
C VAL A 66 -14.56 5.40 -28.35
N ARG A 67 -14.88 6.24 -29.34
CA ARG A 67 -14.79 5.85 -30.76
C ARG A 67 -13.38 5.51 -31.19
N ASN A 68 -12.39 6.30 -30.80
CA ASN A 68 -10.99 5.99 -31.09
C ASN A 68 -10.56 4.67 -30.46
N GLY A 69 -10.99 4.41 -29.22
CA GLY A 69 -10.74 3.14 -28.54
C GLY A 69 -11.43 1.98 -29.24
N PHE A 70 -12.69 2.14 -29.60
CA PHE A 70 -13.47 1.12 -30.31
C PHE A 70 -12.89 0.78 -31.68
N ALA A 71 -12.44 1.78 -32.45
CA ALA A 71 -11.82 1.58 -33.75
C ALA A 71 -10.48 0.84 -33.71
N ALA A 72 -9.81 0.85 -32.56
CA ALA A 72 -8.54 0.16 -32.34
C ALA A 72 -8.70 -1.28 -31.80
N LEU A 73 -9.94 -1.75 -31.61
CA LEU A 73 -10.19 -3.12 -31.17
C LEU A 73 -9.77 -4.12 -32.27
N PRO A 74 -9.21 -5.28 -31.92
CA PRO A 74 -8.90 -6.32 -32.89
C PRO A 74 -10.17 -6.88 -33.54
N SER A 75 -10.00 -7.55 -34.68
CA SER A 75 -11.11 -8.27 -35.33
C SER A 75 -11.58 -9.46 -34.50
N GLY A 76 -12.88 -9.77 -34.56
CA GLY A 76 -13.43 -10.96 -33.91
C GLY A 76 -13.86 -10.76 -32.45
N VAL A 77 -13.73 -9.53 -31.91
CA VAL A 77 -14.20 -9.21 -30.56
C VAL A 77 -15.71 -9.42 -30.45
N ALA A 78 -16.14 -10.24 -29.50
CA ALA A 78 -17.57 -10.53 -29.27
C ALA A 78 -18.20 -9.55 -28.26
N VAL A 79 -17.45 -9.17 -27.23
CA VAL A 79 -17.92 -8.31 -26.12
C VAL A 79 -16.91 -7.21 -25.84
N VAL A 80 -17.41 -6.00 -25.62
CA VAL A 80 -16.60 -4.80 -25.32
C VAL A 80 -17.00 -4.24 -23.96
N ALA A 81 -16.05 -4.06 -23.06
CA ALA A 81 -16.25 -3.37 -21.79
C ALA A 81 -15.60 -1.98 -21.85
N VAL A 82 -16.37 -0.93 -21.67
CA VAL A 82 -15.88 0.45 -21.55
C VAL A 82 -15.71 0.77 -20.06
N HIS A 83 -14.50 1.19 -19.67
CA HIS A 83 -14.17 1.47 -18.27
C HIS A 83 -13.46 2.79 -18.08
N ASP A 84 -13.84 3.51 -17.03
CA ASP A 84 -13.17 4.74 -16.62
C ASP A 84 -11.81 4.41 -15.97
N GLY A 85 -10.70 4.84 -16.55
CA GLY A 85 -9.37 4.66 -15.97
C GLY A 85 -9.14 5.35 -14.61
N ALA A 86 -10.11 6.11 -14.13
CA ALA A 86 -10.12 6.70 -12.78
C ALA A 86 -10.90 5.88 -11.74
N ARG A 87 -11.35 4.67 -12.07
CA ARG A 87 -11.97 3.70 -11.13
C ARG A 87 -11.03 2.54 -10.87
N SER A 88 -9.92 2.84 -10.22
CA SER A 88 -8.82 1.89 -9.96
C SER A 88 -9.14 0.79 -8.94
N LEU A 89 -10.27 0.88 -8.26
CA LEU A 89 -10.71 -0.11 -7.26
C LEU A 89 -11.65 -1.17 -7.83
N ILE A 90 -11.80 -1.23 -9.15
CA ILE A 90 -12.55 -2.28 -9.85
C ILE A 90 -11.99 -3.66 -9.50
N THR A 91 -12.87 -4.66 -9.41
CA THR A 91 -12.48 -6.03 -9.13
C THR A 91 -12.85 -6.97 -10.29
N PRO A 92 -12.12 -8.09 -10.46
CA PRO A 92 -12.43 -9.09 -11.49
C PRO A 92 -13.85 -9.63 -11.42
N GLU A 93 -14.43 -9.72 -10.21
CA GLU A 93 -15.80 -10.22 -10.00
C GLU A 93 -16.83 -9.30 -10.66
N ILE A 94 -16.70 -7.97 -10.50
CA ILE A 94 -17.59 -6.98 -11.13
C ILE A 94 -17.42 -7.03 -12.65
N VAL A 95 -16.19 -7.11 -13.14
CA VAL A 95 -15.94 -7.22 -14.59
C VAL A 95 -16.60 -8.47 -15.17
N ARG A 96 -16.39 -9.66 -14.57
CA ARG A 96 -17.04 -10.91 -14.99
C ARG A 96 -18.55 -10.84 -14.95
N ALA A 97 -19.11 -10.23 -13.90
CA ALA A 97 -20.56 -10.09 -13.77
C ALA A 97 -21.15 -9.25 -14.90
N THR A 98 -20.51 -8.15 -15.30
CA THR A 98 -20.98 -7.32 -16.43
C THR A 98 -20.79 -8.03 -17.77
N ILE A 99 -19.68 -8.76 -17.99
CA ILE A 99 -19.47 -9.57 -19.20
C ILE A 99 -20.58 -10.63 -19.32
N ASN A 100 -20.81 -11.39 -18.27
CA ASN A 100 -21.84 -12.44 -18.26
C ASN A 100 -23.26 -11.88 -18.49
N ALA A 101 -23.57 -10.71 -17.93
CA ALA A 101 -24.85 -10.04 -18.17
C ALA A 101 -24.96 -9.57 -19.62
N ALA A 102 -23.94 -8.94 -20.19
CA ALA A 102 -23.90 -8.50 -21.58
C ALA A 102 -24.01 -9.67 -22.58
N VAL A 103 -23.36 -10.79 -22.30
CA VAL A 103 -23.52 -12.02 -23.11
C VAL A 103 -24.96 -12.49 -23.13
N ARG A 104 -25.70 -12.42 -22.03
CA ARG A 104 -27.11 -12.83 -21.95
C ARG A 104 -28.06 -11.81 -22.57
N SER A 105 -27.94 -10.54 -22.16
CA SER A 105 -28.93 -9.49 -22.47
C SER A 105 -28.51 -8.54 -23.60
N GLY A 106 -27.29 -8.59 -24.07
CA GLY A 106 -26.74 -7.70 -25.09
C GLY A 106 -25.98 -6.49 -24.53
N ALA A 107 -26.43 -5.94 -23.40
CA ALA A 107 -25.80 -4.79 -22.75
C ALA A 107 -25.95 -4.86 -21.22
N ALA A 108 -24.96 -4.35 -20.49
CA ALA A 108 -24.97 -4.31 -19.03
C ALA A 108 -24.15 -3.11 -18.50
N VAL A 109 -24.58 -2.57 -17.36
CA VAL A 109 -23.91 -1.48 -16.65
C VAL A 109 -23.68 -1.86 -15.18
N ALA A 110 -22.47 -1.68 -14.69
CA ALA A 110 -22.18 -1.76 -13.26
C ALA A 110 -22.80 -0.55 -12.55
N ALA A 111 -23.57 -0.76 -11.49
CA ALA A 111 -24.20 0.33 -10.75
C ALA A 111 -24.42 -0.02 -9.28
N VAL A 112 -24.66 1.00 -8.46
CA VAL A 112 -25.02 0.86 -7.04
C VAL A 112 -26.33 1.59 -6.75
N PRO A 113 -27.18 1.11 -5.81
CA PRO A 113 -28.34 1.87 -5.36
C PRO A 113 -27.93 3.22 -4.80
N VAL A 114 -28.70 4.28 -5.06
CA VAL A 114 -28.44 5.59 -4.46
C VAL A 114 -28.71 5.54 -2.95
N LYS A 115 -27.77 6.03 -2.11
CA LYS A 115 -27.91 6.06 -0.66
C LYS A 115 -28.62 7.29 -0.15
N ASP A 116 -28.37 8.44 -0.76
CA ASP A 116 -28.91 9.73 -0.33
C ASP A 116 -30.34 9.95 -0.84
N THR A 117 -31.09 10.81 -0.15
CA THR A 117 -32.39 11.26 -0.64
C THR A 117 -32.19 12.21 -1.81
N LEU A 118 -32.69 11.85 -2.98
CA LEU A 118 -32.64 12.71 -4.16
C LEU A 118 -33.68 13.82 -4.10
N LYS A 119 -33.29 14.98 -4.60
CA LYS A 119 -34.19 16.15 -4.77
C LYS A 119 -34.15 16.59 -6.23
N VAL A 120 -35.30 16.74 -6.86
CA VAL A 120 -35.42 17.48 -8.10
C VAL A 120 -35.53 18.94 -7.73
N VAL A 121 -34.79 19.80 -8.39
CA VAL A 121 -34.77 21.23 -8.15
C VAL A 121 -35.21 22.01 -9.37
N GLU A 122 -35.77 23.19 -9.19
CA GLU A 122 -36.11 24.11 -10.27
C GLU A 122 -34.91 24.48 -11.13
N THR A 123 -35.17 24.90 -12.35
CA THR A 123 -34.12 25.53 -13.18
C THR A 123 -33.55 26.75 -12.44
N GLY A 124 -32.24 26.69 -12.10
CA GLY A 124 -31.60 27.69 -11.25
C GLY A 124 -31.31 27.21 -9.83
N GLY A 125 -31.76 26.04 -9.41
CA GLY A 125 -31.25 25.27 -8.25
C GLY A 125 -31.59 25.79 -6.86
N ARG A 126 -32.60 26.67 -6.69
CA ARG A 126 -32.90 27.28 -5.38
C ARG A 126 -33.94 26.56 -4.54
N PHE A 127 -34.96 25.95 -5.20
CA PHE A 127 -36.08 25.32 -4.51
C PHE A 127 -36.27 23.88 -4.99
N VAL A 128 -36.70 23.04 -4.05
CA VAL A 128 -37.04 21.64 -4.35
C VAL A 128 -38.41 21.54 -4.95
N CYS A 129 -38.52 20.90 -6.12
CA CYS A 129 -39.79 20.62 -6.78
C CYS A 129 -40.35 19.27 -6.39
N GLU A 130 -39.49 18.25 -6.25
CA GLU A 130 -39.90 16.88 -6.04
C GLU A 130 -38.86 16.11 -5.21
N THR A 131 -39.33 15.11 -4.47
CA THR A 131 -38.50 14.10 -3.84
C THR A 131 -38.88 12.73 -4.40
N PRO A 132 -38.17 12.24 -5.42
CA PRO A 132 -38.48 10.98 -6.06
C PRO A 132 -38.26 9.77 -5.17
N GLU A 133 -38.92 8.66 -5.47
CA GLU A 133 -38.73 7.40 -4.78
C GLU A 133 -37.32 6.83 -5.06
N ARG A 134 -36.43 6.91 -4.04
CA ARG A 134 -35.02 6.56 -4.15
C ARG A 134 -34.79 5.12 -4.63
N ALA A 135 -35.65 4.18 -4.28
CA ALA A 135 -35.51 2.76 -4.66
C ALA A 135 -35.40 2.52 -6.17
N ARG A 136 -35.86 3.45 -6.98
CA ARG A 136 -35.81 3.40 -8.45
C ARG A 136 -34.53 3.95 -9.05
N PHE A 137 -33.62 4.52 -8.24
CA PHE A 137 -32.42 5.20 -8.72
C PHE A 137 -31.14 4.41 -8.39
N TRP A 138 -30.33 4.21 -9.41
CA TRP A 138 -29.04 3.59 -9.32
C TRP A 138 -27.99 4.55 -9.88
N ALA A 139 -26.87 4.66 -9.20
CA ALA A 139 -25.73 5.43 -9.67
C ALA A 139 -24.89 4.55 -10.60
N ALA A 140 -24.90 4.90 -11.90
CA ALA A 140 -24.13 4.18 -12.91
C ALA A 140 -22.62 4.32 -12.66
N GLN A 141 -21.95 3.22 -12.78
CA GLN A 141 -20.49 3.11 -12.74
C GLN A 141 -19.97 2.52 -14.05
N THR A 142 -18.72 2.14 -14.09
CA THR A 142 -18.14 1.30 -15.13
C THR A 142 -17.47 0.07 -14.49
N PRO A 143 -17.36 -1.07 -15.21
CA PRO A 143 -17.54 -1.26 -16.65
C PRO A 143 -18.99 -1.11 -17.13
N GLN A 144 -19.13 -0.55 -18.33
CA GLN A 144 -20.32 -0.66 -19.15
C GLN A 144 -19.98 -1.63 -20.28
N THR A 145 -20.68 -2.74 -20.38
CA THR A 145 -20.28 -3.88 -21.20
C THR A 145 -21.36 -4.23 -22.22
N TYR A 146 -20.94 -4.47 -23.45
CA TYR A 146 -21.84 -4.62 -24.59
C TYR A 146 -21.39 -5.75 -25.51
N ARG A 147 -22.33 -6.42 -26.17
CA ARG A 147 -22.00 -7.15 -27.39
C ARG A 147 -21.46 -6.16 -28.42
N TYR A 148 -20.38 -6.54 -29.11
CA TYR A 148 -19.73 -5.68 -30.10
C TYR A 148 -20.69 -5.04 -31.10
N ALA A 149 -21.59 -5.82 -31.68
CA ALA A 149 -22.55 -5.33 -32.67
C ALA A 149 -23.47 -4.25 -32.13
N ILE A 150 -23.93 -4.36 -30.88
CA ILE A 150 -24.83 -3.38 -30.23
C ILE A 150 -24.11 -2.07 -29.99
N LEU A 151 -22.88 -2.11 -29.46
CA LEU A 151 -22.08 -0.88 -29.24
C LEU A 151 -21.72 -0.23 -30.58
N LYS A 152 -21.39 -1.03 -31.59
CA LYS A 152 -21.10 -0.54 -32.94
C LYS A 152 -22.30 0.21 -33.51
N GLU A 153 -23.49 -0.40 -33.53
CA GLU A 153 -24.72 0.23 -33.96
C GLU A 153 -24.99 1.58 -33.28
N ALA A 154 -24.87 1.61 -31.94
CA ALA A 154 -25.07 2.82 -31.15
C ALA A 154 -24.07 3.94 -31.49
N LEU A 155 -22.79 3.61 -31.61
CA LEU A 155 -21.74 4.57 -31.97
C LEU A 155 -21.86 5.10 -33.39
N GLU A 156 -22.32 4.29 -34.35
CA GLU A 156 -22.55 4.69 -35.76
C GLU A 156 -23.79 5.57 -35.90
N LYS A 157 -24.91 5.15 -35.28
CA LYS A 157 -26.21 5.87 -35.37
C LYS A 157 -26.14 7.27 -34.73
N PHE A 158 -25.41 7.41 -33.66
CA PHE A 158 -25.28 8.67 -32.91
C PHE A 158 -23.88 9.28 -33.04
N LYS A 159 -23.24 9.19 -34.22
CA LYS A 159 -21.88 9.67 -34.48
C LYS A 159 -21.66 11.15 -34.15
N ASP A 160 -22.67 11.98 -34.34
CA ASP A 160 -22.62 13.42 -34.15
C ASP A 160 -23.16 13.88 -32.78
N ASP A 161 -23.61 12.94 -31.93
CA ASP A 161 -24.13 13.24 -30.61
C ASP A 161 -22.95 13.46 -29.61
N ALA A 162 -22.77 14.74 -29.25
CA ALA A 162 -21.77 15.13 -28.27
C ALA A 162 -22.31 15.14 -26.84
N ASP A 163 -23.63 15.07 -26.64
CA ASP A 163 -24.32 15.31 -25.37
C ASP A 163 -24.60 14.01 -24.57
N ALA A 164 -24.37 12.85 -25.18
CA ALA A 164 -24.55 11.59 -24.47
C ALA A 164 -23.60 11.49 -23.25
N THR A 165 -24.19 11.23 -22.09
CA THR A 165 -23.44 11.17 -20.82
C THR A 165 -22.60 9.90 -20.70
N ASP A 166 -23.11 8.78 -21.29
CA ASP A 166 -22.42 7.50 -21.34
C ASP A 166 -22.87 6.65 -22.56
N GLU A 167 -22.24 5.51 -22.75
CA GLU A 167 -22.53 4.59 -23.86
C GLU A 167 -23.89 3.88 -23.67
N SER A 168 -24.31 3.64 -22.42
CA SER A 168 -25.59 3.01 -22.12
C SER A 168 -26.77 3.83 -22.66
N GLN A 169 -26.70 5.16 -22.53
CA GLN A 169 -27.71 6.06 -23.06
C GLN A 169 -27.88 5.93 -24.58
N LEU A 170 -26.79 5.78 -25.33
CA LEU A 170 -26.84 5.57 -26.78
C LEU A 170 -27.48 4.22 -27.13
N VAL A 171 -27.10 3.18 -26.40
CA VAL A 171 -27.64 1.83 -26.56
C VAL A 171 -29.15 1.77 -26.25
N GLU A 172 -29.61 2.45 -25.20
CA GLU A 172 -31.00 2.59 -24.83
C GLU A 172 -31.80 3.31 -25.95
N ARG A 173 -31.21 4.38 -26.52
CA ARG A 173 -31.83 5.13 -27.64
C ARG A 173 -31.84 4.35 -28.94
N CYS A 174 -31.06 3.28 -29.07
CA CYS A 174 -31.20 2.28 -30.14
C CYS A 174 -32.34 1.29 -29.88
N GLY A 175 -32.98 1.32 -28.71
CA GLY A 175 -34.08 0.42 -28.33
C GLY A 175 -33.55 -0.86 -27.62
N HIS A 176 -32.30 -0.96 -27.35
CA HIS A 176 -31.76 -2.11 -26.60
C HIS A 176 -31.96 -1.93 -25.10
N ARG A 177 -32.16 -3.04 -24.40
CA ARG A 177 -32.28 -3.05 -22.94
C ARG A 177 -30.87 -3.19 -22.32
N VAL A 178 -30.58 -2.36 -21.31
CA VAL A 178 -29.33 -2.42 -20.53
C VAL A 178 -29.62 -3.06 -19.18
N SER A 179 -28.94 -4.16 -18.87
CA SER A 179 -29.03 -4.83 -17.56
C SER A 179 -28.20 -4.11 -16.51
N VAL A 180 -28.81 -3.83 -15.35
CA VAL A 180 -28.10 -3.31 -14.20
C VAL A 180 -27.41 -4.47 -13.46
N VAL A 181 -26.10 -4.36 -13.24
CA VAL A 181 -25.28 -5.31 -12.48
C VAL A 181 -24.87 -4.67 -11.15
N PRO A 182 -25.26 -5.24 -10.01
CA PRO A 182 -24.82 -4.73 -8.71
C PRO A 182 -23.29 -4.66 -8.61
N SER A 183 -22.82 -3.51 -8.19
CA SER A 183 -21.40 -3.20 -8.01
C SER A 183 -21.11 -2.82 -6.56
N SER A 184 -19.88 -2.39 -6.28
CA SER A 184 -19.44 -1.92 -4.97
C SER A 184 -19.36 -0.40 -4.91
N TYR A 185 -19.69 0.19 -3.76
CA TYR A 185 -19.42 1.60 -3.50
C TYR A 185 -17.92 1.90 -3.46
N GLU A 186 -17.08 0.90 -3.25
CA GLU A 186 -15.62 1.05 -3.36
C GLU A 186 -15.16 1.29 -4.80
N ASN A 187 -15.96 0.91 -5.83
CA ASN A 187 -15.66 1.18 -7.23
C ASN A 187 -16.02 2.63 -7.61
N PHE A 188 -15.72 3.60 -6.74
CA PHE A 188 -15.94 5.01 -7.02
C PHE A 188 -14.91 5.58 -8.00
N LYS A 189 -15.27 6.68 -8.66
CA LYS A 189 -14.38 7.39 -9.57
C LYS A 189 -13.51 8.36 -8.77
N ILE A 190 -12.19 8.25 -8.87
CA ILE A 190 -11.25 9.17 -8.25
C ILE A 190 -11.35 10.52 -8.98
N THR A 191 -11.84 11.54 -8.27
CA THR A 191 -12.08 12.88 -8.80
C THR A 191 -11.42 13.97 -7.97
N THR A 192 -11.26 13.76 -6.68
CA THR A 192 -10.71 14.71 -5.72
C THR A 192 -9.45 14.14 -5.01
N PRO A 193 -8.65 14.97 -4.33
CA PRO A 193 -7.52 14.49 -3.54
C PRO A 193 -7.94 13.55 -2.39
N GLU A 194 -9.10 13.79 -1.79
CA GLU A 194 -9.66 12.98 -0.70
C GLU A 194 -9.96 11.55 -1.18
N ASP A 195 -10.38 11.41 -2.46
CA ASP A 195 -10.62 10.10 -3.07
C ASP A 195 -9.32 9.25 -3.12
N ILE A 196 -8.16 9.87 -3.31
CA ILE A 196 -6.86 9.19 -3.29
C ILE A 196 -6.60 8.58 -1.91
N THR A 197 -6.85 9.35 -0.84
CA THR A 197 -6.67 8.88 0.54
C THR A 197 -7.59 7.70 0.83
N MET A 198 -8.86 7.80 0.44
CA MET A 198 -9.84 6.73 0.60
C MET A 198 -9.44 5.48 -0.20
N ALA A 199 -9.04 5.66 -1.47
CA ALA A 199 -8.60 4.56 -2.32
C ALA A 199 -7.36 3.86 -1.76
N SER A 200 -6.38 4.60 -1.24
CA SER A 200 -5.19 4.03 -0.59
C SER A 200 -5.56 3.16 0.61
N ALA A 201 -6.45 3.62 1.48
CA ALA A 201 -6.91 2.86 2.65
C ALA A 201 -7.63 1.55 2.24
N ILE A 202 -8.46 1.58 1.17
CA ILE A 202 -9.13 0.39 0.65
C ILE A 202 -8.12 -0.60 0.05
N ILE A 203 -7.13 -0.12 -0.71
CA ILE A 203 -6.07 -0.97 -1.27
C ILE A 203 -5.28 -1.65 -0.16
N GLU A 204 -4.89 -0.91 0.88
CA GLU A 204 -4.20 -1.46 2.03
C GLU A 204 -5.04 -2.54 2.73
N ALA A 205 -6.35 -2.28 2.93
CA ALA A 205 -7.26 -3.25 3.51
C ALA A 205 -7.38 -4.54 2.67
N ARG A 206 -7.43 -4.40 1.33
CA ARG A 206 -7.50 -5.54 0.38
C ARG A 206 -6.20 -6.35 0.31
N ARG A 207 -5.04 -5.70 0.46
CA ARG A 207 -3.71 -6.34 0.37
C ARG A 207 -3.33 -7.21 1.57
N GLY A 208 -4.15 -7.30 2.57
CA GLY A 208 -3.89 -8.25 3.66
C GLY A 208 -4.09 -7.74 5.05
N GLY A 209 -5.17 -7.06 5.29
CA GLY A 209 -5.65 -6.83 6.64
C GLY A 209 -4.97 -5.66 7.38
N ARG A 210 -5.66 -5.20 8.37
CA ARG A 210 -5.21 -4.22 9.34
C ARG A 210 -3.86 -4.64 9.91
N ARG A 211 -2.79 -3.90 9.60
CA ARG A 211 -1.53 -4.09 10.32
C ARG A 211 -1.80 -3.86 11.80
N GLU A 212 -1.50 -4.85 12.59
CA GLU A 212 -1.63 -4.78 14.05
C GLU A 212 -0.36 -4.16 14.62
N SER A 213 -0.51 -3.22 15.55
CA SER A 213 0.62 -2.69 16.31
C SER A 213 0.93 -3.63 17.47
N ARG A 214 2.10 -4.25 17.44
CA ARG A 214 2.59 -5.16 18.47
C ARG A 214 3.76 -4.53 19.18
N THR A 215 3.81 -4.72 20.50
CA THR A 215 4.91 -4.20 21.33
C THR A 215 5.62 -5.36 21.99
N GLY A 216 6.95 -5.35 21.91
CA GLY A 216 7.80 -6.31 22.59
C GLY A 216 8.76 -5.61 23.55
N PHE A 217 9.18 -6.33 24.55
CA PHE A 217 10.16 -5.93 25.56
C PHE A 217 11.38 -6.84 25.47
N GLY A 218 12.57 -6.26 25.59
CA GLY A 218 13.83 -6.98 25.66
C GLY A 218 14.69 -6.48 26.83
N TYR A 219 15.43 -7.38 27.40
CA TYR A 219 16.36 -7.12 28.48
C TYR A 219 17.64 -7.93 28.28
N ASP A 220 18.80 -7.31 28.48
CA ASP A 220 20.07 -8.02 28.51
C ASP A 220 21.00 -7.37 29.54
N ILE A 221 21.91 -8.18 30.11
CA ILE A 221 22.93 -7.75 31.07
C ILE A 221 24.23 -8.53 30.86
N HIS A 222 25.33 -7.81 30.83
CA HIS A 222 26.66 -8.41 30.72
C HIS A 222 27.62 -7.85 31.77
N ARG A 223 28.49 -8.71 32.25
CA ARG A 223 29.55 -8.35 33.20
C ARG A 223 30.66 -7.56 32.50
N LEU A 224 31.20 -6.51 33.15
CA LEU A 224 32.38 -5.82 32.73
C LEU A 224 33.63 -6.62 33.12
N VAL A 225 34.58 -6.77 32.18
CA VAL A 225 35.86 -7.47 32.37
C VAL A 225 36.99 -6.73 31.66
N GLU A 226 38.19 -6.86 32.19
CA GLU A 226 39.40 -6.30 31.58
C GLU A 226 39.78 -7.00 30.27
N GLY A 227 40.53 -6.30 29.41
CA GLY A 227 41.04 -6.85 28.15
C GLY A 227 40.06 -6.99 27.03
N ARG A 228 38.78 -6.53 27.19
CA ARG A 228 37.77 -6.47 26.13
C ARG A 228 37.44 -5.04 25.73
N LYS A 229 37.11 -4.85 24.47
CA LYS A 229 36.55 -3.57 23.97
C LYS A 229 35.11 -3.42 24.44
N LEU A 230 34.69 -2.20 24.79
CA LEU A 230 33.33 -1.90 25.15
C LEU A 230 32.51 -1.52 23.89
N TRP A 231 31.60 -2.39 23.52
CA TRP A 231 30.62 -2.13 22.44
C TRP A 231 29.25 -1.82 23.02
N LEU A 232 28.68 -0.68 22.64
CA LEU A 232 27.29 -0.32 22.96
C LEU A 232 26.63 0.28 21.72
N ALA A 233 25.44 -0.22 21.36
CA ALA A 233 24.69 0.20 20.18
C ALA A 233 25.51 0.12 18.88
N GLY A 234 26.41 -0.84 18.73
CA GLY A 234 27.30 -1.01 17.60
C GLY A 234 28.46 -0.01 17.52
N VAL A 235 28.71 0.72 18.61
CA VAL A 235 29.81 1.70 18.73
C VAL A 235 30.83 1.21 19.74
N ASN A 236 32.10 1.19 19.34
CA ASN A 236 33.21 0.98 20.28
C ASN A 236 33.45 2.26 21.09
N LEU A 237 33.33 2.16 22.40
CA LEU A 237 33.58 3.25 23.34
C LEU A 237 34.92 3.10 24.02
N PRO A 238 35.68 4.19 24.26
CA PRO A 238 36.91 4.14 25.02
C PRO A 238 36.58 3.86 26.50
N HIS A 239 37.01 2.67 26.98
CA HIS A 239 36.87 2.24 28.37
C HIS A 239 37.90 1.16 28.69
N ALA A 240 38.33 1.06 29.93
CA ALA A 240 39.35 0.08 30.35
C ALA A 240 38.80 -1.36 30.31
N GLN A 241 37.51 -1.53 30.49
CA GLN A 241 36.82 -2.82 30.51
C GLN A 241 35.80 -2.88 29.37
N GLY A 242 35.45 -4.10 28.95
CA GLY A 242 34.35 -4.36 27.99
C GLY A 242 33.46 -5.48 28.48
N LEU A 243 32.33 -5.68 27.80
CA LEU A 243 31.32 -6.63 28.22
C LEU A 243 31.73 -8.08 27.88
N LEU A 244 31.53 -8.98 28.85
CA LEU A 244 31.74 -10.41 28.69
C LEU A 244 30.54 -11.02 28.00
N GLY A 245 30.75 -11.66 26.86
CA GLY A 245 29.72 -12.37 26.10
C GLY A 245 30.35 -13.31 25.08
N HIS A 246 29.55 -14.18 24.48
CA HIS A 246 29.96 -15.05 23.37
C HIS A 246 30.16 -14.27 22.07
N SER A 247 29.44 -13.15 21.91
CA SER A 247 29.58 -12.13 20.85
C SER A 247 30.56 -11.03 21.27
N ASP A 248 30.45 -9.85 20.64
CA ASP A 248 31.12 -8.62 21.11
C ASP A 248 30.51 -8.05 22.42
N GLY A 249 29.39 -8.64 22.90
CA GLY A 249 28.74 -8.33 24.16
C GLY A 249 27.91 -7.05 24.16
N ASP A 250 27.45 -6.59 22.99
CA ASP A 250 26.63 -5.38 22.89
C ASP A 250 25.22 -5.57 23.46
N VAL A 251 25.10 -5.35 24.74
CA VAL A 251 23.85 -5.49 25.52
C VAL A 251 22.70 -4.62 24.97
N VAL A 252 23.01 -3.51 24.28
CA VAL A 252 21.99 -2.62 23.70
C VAL A 252 21.38 -3.25 22.45
N LEU A 253 22.22 -3.75 21.56
CA LEU A 253 21.75 -4.42 20.34
C LEU A 253 21.01 -5.71 20.67
N HIS A 254 21.46 -6.48 21.67
CA HIS A 254 20.80 -7.71 22.11
C HIS A 254 19.39 -7.42 22.66
N ALA A 255 19.27 -6.51 23.62
CA ALA A 255 17.95 -6.14 24.18
C ALA A 255 17.00 -5.59 23.09
N CYS A 256 17.52 -4.80 22.15
CA CYS A 256 16.71 -4.31 21.03
C CYS A 256 16.24 -5.43 20.10
N CYS A 257 17.09 -6.41 19.80
CA CYS A 257 16.69 -7.57 18.99
C CYS A 257 15.61 -8.40 19.69
N ASP A 258 15.76 -8.68 20.98
CA ASP A 258 14.76 -9.42 21.76
C ASP A 258 13.43 -8.67 21.84
N ALA A 259 13.45 -7.35 21.99
CA ALA A 259 12.24 -6.54 21.93
C ALA A 259 11.52 -6.68 20.59
N VAL A 260 12.27 -6.65 19.47
CA VAL A 260 11.71 -6.78 18.12
C VAL A 260 11.16 -8.18 17.87
N LEU A 261 11.92 -9.23 18.23
CA LEU A 261 11.50 -10.63 18.09
C LEU A 261 10.29 -10.94 18.98
N GLY A 262 10.29 -10.46 20.21
CA GLY A 262 9.19 -10.60 21.16
C GLY A 262 7.89 -9.96 20.67
N ALA A 263 7.95 -8.78 20.03
CA ALA A 263 6.80 -8.13 19.41
C ALA A 263 6.14 -9.00 18.33
N LEU A 264 6.93 -9.81 17.63
CA LEU A 264 6.46 -10.72 16.58
C LEU A 264 6.14 -12.13 17.08
N GLY A 265 6.37 -12.42 18.38
CA GLY A 265 6.19 -13.77 18.93
C GLY A 265 7.23 -14.79 18.42
N LEU A 266 8.41 -14.32 18.00
CA LEU A 266 9.48 -15.14 17.42
C LEU A 266 10.54 -15.61 18.45
N GLY A 267 10.28 -15.39 19.74
CA GLY A 267 11.18 -15.78 20.83
C GLY A 267 12.31 -14.78 21.07
N GLU A 268 13.53 -15.26 21.30
CA GLU A 268 14.71 -14.48 21.68
C GLU A 268 15.92 -14.80 20.79
N ILE A 269 16.96 -13.96 20.84
CA ILE A 269 18.20 -14.16 20.06
C ILE A 269 18.91 -15.47 20.41
N GLY A 270 18.79 -15.96 21.65
CA GLY A 270 19.43 -17.20 22.10
C GLY A 270 18.98 -18.46 21.38
N VAL A 271 17.78 -18.44 20.78
CA VAL A 271 17.27 -19.55 19.94
C VAL A 271 18.03 -19.63 18.61
N ALA A 272 18.31 -18.48 17.98
CA ALA A 272 19.02 -18.43 16.69
C ALA A 272 20.55 -18.46 16.86
N PHE A 273 21.06 -17.93 17.98
CA PHE A 273 22.48 -17.81 18.30
C PHE A 273 22.79 -18.43 19.67
N PRO A 274 22.61 -19.75 19.82
CA PRO A 274 22.83 -20.40 21.10
C PRO A 274 24.28 -20.23 21.57
N PRO A 275 24.51 -19.78 22.82
CA PRO A 275 25.87 -19.55 23.34
C PRO A 275 26.69 -20.84 23.43
N SER A 276 26.10 -22.01 23.36
CA SER A 276 26.80 -23.30 23.34
C SER A 276 27.43 -23.64 21.98
N ASP A 277 27.06 -22.94 20.88
CA ASP A 277 27.59 -23.23 19.55
C ASP A 277 28.88 -22.39 19.28
N PRO A 278 30.04 -23.05 19.13
CA PRO A 278 31.33 -22.37 18.95
C PRO A 278 31.39 -21.46 17.70
N LYS A 279 30.56 -21.69 16.69
CA LYS A 279 30.51 -20.88 15.45
C LYS A 279 30.14 -19.42 15.70
N PHE A 280 29.45 -19.14 16.80
CA PHE A 280 29.02 -17.77 17.14
C PHE A 280 30.00 -17.04 18.09
N LYS A 281 31.10 -17.69 18.43
CA LYS A 281 32.12 -17.08 19.31
C LYS A 281 32.76 -15.85 18.63
N GLY A 282 32.61 -14.67 19.25
CA GLY A 282 33.14 -13.42 18.72
C GLY A 282 32.27 -12.79 17.61
N LEU A 283 31.07 -13.28 17.38
CA LEU A 283 30.14 -12.71 16.41
C LEU A 283 29.89 -11.23 16.71
N ALA A 284 29.87 -10.38 15.69
CA ALA A 284 29.48 -8.98 15.85
C ALA A 284 27.98 -8.89 16.07
N SER A 285 27.51 -8.18 17.11
CA SER A 285 26.07 -8.05 17.40
C SER A 285 25.27 -7.39 16.27
N LYS A 286 25.94 -6.67 15.37
CA LYS A 286 25.31 -6.17 14.11
C LYS A 286 24.81 -7.29 13.19
N GLU A 287 25.43 -8.46 13.21
CA GLU A 287 24.97 -9.64 12.44
C GLU A 287 23.70 -10.23 13.07
N ILE A 288 23.59 -10.19 14.41
CA ILE A 288 22.37 -10.55 15.13
C ILE A 288 21.22 -9.61 14.72
N VAL A 289 21.50 -8.29 14.62
CA VAL A 289 20.48 -7.33 14.13
C VAL A 289 20.10 -7.61 12.69
N ALA A 290 21.07 -7.90 11.80
CA ALA A 290 20.77 -8.23 10.40
C ALA A 290 19.80 -9.43 10.30
N HIS A 291 20.08 -10.50 11.05
CA HIS A 291 19.20 -11.67 11.13
C HIS A 291 17.80 -11.31 11.69
N THR A 292 17.75 -10.47 12.73
CA THR A 292 16.46 -9.99 13.28
C THR A 292 15.65 -9.23 12.23
N LEU A 293 16.29 -8.35 11.45
CA LEU A 293 15.65 -7.61 10.35
C LEU A 293 15.16 -8.54 9.23
N GLU A 294 15.88 -9.61 8.92
CA GLU A 294 15.44 -10.64 7.98
C GLU A 294 14.16 -11.35 8.49
N LYS A 295 14.09 -11.68 9.78
CA LYS A 295 12.90 -12.26 10.41
C LYS A 295 11.72 -11.30 10.36
N VAL A 296 11.92 -10.00 10.64
CA VAL A 296 10.89 -8.96 10.51
C VAL A 296 10.36 -8.90 9.09
N ALA A 297 11.25 -8.89 8.09
CA ALA A 297 10.87 -8.85 6.67
C ALA A 297 10.10 -10.11 6.24
N ALA A 298 10.56 -11.29 6.63
CA ALA A 298 9.90 -12.57 6.36
C ALA A 298 8.50 -12.66 6.98
N PHE A 299 8.30 -12.02 8.15
CA PHE A 299 7.00 -11.92 8.82
C PHE A 299 6.07 -10.88 8.17
N GLY A 300 6.60 -10.05 7.25
CA GLY A 300 5.88 -8.91 6.68
C GLY A 300 5.70 -7.75 7.68
N GLY A 301 6.58 -7.67 8.68
CA GLY A 301 6.57 -6.65 9.72
C GLY A 301 7.35 -5.38 9.35
N GLU A 302 7.09 -4.31 10.10
CA GLU A 302 7.82 -3.03 10.02
C GLU A 302 8.09 -2.52 11.43
N ILE A 303 9.35 -2.28 11.78
CA ILE A 303 9.71 -1.64 13.05
C ILE A 303 9.36 -0.15 12.94
N VAL A 304 8.46 0.34 13.80
CA VAL A 304 8.03 1.74 13.78
C VAL A 304 8.61 2.59 14.88
N HIS A 305 9.02 1.98 15.98
CA HIS A 305 9.66 2.69 17.08
C HIS A 305 10.57 1.76 17.89
N LEU A 306 11.69 2.29 18.37
CA LEU A 306 12.63 1.60 19.23
C LEU A 306 13.04 2.55 20.37
N ASP A 307 12.87 2.10 21.61
CA ASP A 307 13.24 2.83 22.82
C ASP A 307 14.14 1.96 23.69
N ALA A 308 15.39 2.39 23.88
CA ALA A 308 16.38 1.69 24.69
C ALA A 308 16.78 2.53 25.91
N THR A 309 16.92 1.86 27.06
CA THR A 309 17.42 2.45 28.30
C THR A 309 18.65 1.65 28.76
N VAL A 310 19.81 2.24 28.65
CA VAL A 310 21.07 1.66 29.14
C VAL A 310 21.24 1.98 30.62
N ILE A 311 21.55 0.98 31.41
CA ILE A 311 21.83 1.14 32.85
C ILE A 311 23.29 0.85 33.08
N ALA A 312 24.06 1.89 33.43
CA ALA A 312 25.50 1.82 33.61
C ALA A 312 25.97 2.87 34.60
N GLU A 313 26.87 2.52 35.48
CA GLU A 313 27.54 3.48 36.35
C GLU A 313 28.68 4.20 35.60
N GLU A 314 29.50 3.46 34.86
CA GLU A 314 30.55 3.93 33.97
C GLU A 314 30.55 3.12 32.65
N PRO A 315 30.98 3.72 31.51
CA PRO A 315 31.31 5.14 31.32
C PRO A 315 30.10 6.06 31.34
N LYS A 316 30.30 7.35 31.64
CA LYS A 316 29.20 8.34 31.55
C LYS A 316 28.78 8.54 30.10
N LEU A 317 27.60 8.04 29.70
CA LEU A 317 27.16 7.94 28.33
C LEU A 317 26.66 9.28 27.70
N LYS A 318 26.48 10.33 28.51
CA LYS A 318 25.97 11.63 28.07
C LYS A 318 26.71 12.20 26.84
N ALA A 319 28.04 12.12 26.84
CA ALA A 319 28.88 12.61 25.72
C ALA A 319 28.75 11.76 24.44
N HIS A 320 28.22 10.55 24.55
CA HIS A 320 28.11 9.58 23.45
C HIS A 320 26.72 9.42 22.90
N TYR A 321 25.68 10.05 23.49
CA TYR A 321 24.29 9.89 23.12
C TYR A 321 24.00 10.07 21.63
N GLY A 322 24.48 11.16 21.05
CA GLY A 322 24.26 11.42 19.62
C GLY A 322 24.81 10.31 18.73
N LYS A 323 26.01 9.82 19.05
CA LYS A 323 26.68 8.76 18.29
C LYS A 323 25.98 7.41 18.47
N LEU A 324 25.59 7.06 19.69
CA LEU A 324 24.91 5.81 19.99
C LEU A 324 23.52 5.77 19.35
N LYS A 325 22.73 6.86 19.47
CA LYS A 325 21.42 6.99 18.85
C LYS A 325 21.49 6.93 17.32
N ALA A 326 22.46 7.61 16.72
CA ALA A 326 22.68 7.58 15.27
C ALA A 326 23.03 6.16 14.79
N SER A 327 23.87 5.44 15.54
CA SER A 327 24.23 4.06 15.24
C SER A 327 23.01 3.13 15.33
N LEU A 328 22.18 3.22 16.36
CA LEU A 328 20.92 2.46 16.45
C LEU A 328 20.03 2.70 15.25
N GLY A 329 19.82 3.97 14.86
CA GLY A 329 19.04 4.31 13.66
C GLY A 329 19.59 3.65 12.39
N THR A 330 20.92 3.68 12.22
CA THR A 330 21.60 3.08 11.07
C THR A 330 21.47 1.55 11.07
N VAL A 331 21.75 0.90 12.20
CA VAL A 331 21.79 -0.56 12.31
C VAL A 331 20.39 -1.17 12.17
N PHE A 332 19.37 -0.54 12.78
CA PHE A 332 17.96 -0.97 12.65
C PHE A 332 17.24 -0.37 11.43
N ARG A 333 17.93 0.42 10.59
CA ARG A 333 17.36 1.09 9.40
C ARG A 333 16.17 1.99 9.73
N LEU A 334 16.24 2.70 10.86
CA LEU A 334 15.20 3.60 11.34
C LEU A 334 15.62 5.07 11.24
N PRO A 335 14.72 5.98 10.88
CA PRO A 335 14.97 7.41 11.00
C PRO A 335 15.14 7.79 12.50
N LEU A 336 15.98 8.77 12.79
CA LEU A 336 16.29 9.17 14.16
C LEU A 336 15.08 9.60 15.01
N SER A 337 14.01 10.04 14.36
CA SER A 337 12.73 10.37 15.01
C SER A 337 11.99 9.15 15.58
N ARG A 338 12.33 7.94 15.11
CA ARG A 338 11.76 6.66 15.57
C ARG A 338 12.68 5.91 16.56
N VAL A 339 13.77 6.52 16.98
CA VAL A 339 14.72 5.93 17.93
C VAL A 339 14.83 6.81 19.16
N SER A 340 14.61 6.22 20.33
CA SER A 340 14.89 6.80 21.65
C SER A 340 16.04 6.04 22.31
N LEU A 341 16.94 6.78 22.96
CA LEU A 341 17.99 6.23 23.78
C LEU A 341 18.07 7.01 25.10
N LYS A 342 18.09 6.31 26.21
CA LYS A 342 18.24 6.87 27.56
C LYS A 342 19.36 6.15 28.28
N ALA A 343 20.00 6.80 29.22
CA ALA A 343 20.90 6.16 30.16
C ALA A 343 20.56 6.53 31.60
N LYS A 344 20.71 5.58 32.48
CA LYS A 344 20.51 5.69 33.92
C LYS A 344 21.68 5.08 34.65
N SER A 345 21.98 5.58 35.86
CA SER A 345 22.79 4.88 36.83
C SER A 345 21.90 4.07 37.77
N ASN A 346 22.44 3.15 38.50
CA ASN A 346 21.76 2.45 39.60
C ASN A 346 22.11 3.04 40.99
N GLU A 347 22.59 4.30 41.01
CA GLU A 347 22.84 5.04 42.23
C GLU A 347 23.72 4.25 43.26
N GLY A 348 24.72 3.48 42.77
CA GLY A 348 25.56 2.63 43.58
C GLY A 348 24.96 1.30 44.05
N LEU A 349 23.68 1.02 43.68
CA LEU A 349 22.98 -0.20 44.06
C LEU A 349 23.34 -1.38 43.15
N ASP A 350 23.42 -2.58 43.70
CA ASP A 350 23.67 -3.87 43.04
C ASP A 350 24.99 -3.95 42.25
N ALA A 351 25.14 -4.94 41.35
CA ALA A 351 26.32 -5.15 40.51
C ALA A 351 26.53 -4.03 39.49
N ILE A 352 25.44 -3.46 38.98
CA ILE A 352 25.51 -2.37 37.99
C ILE A 352 26.00 -1.09 38.70
N GLY A 353 25.43 -0.76 39.86
CA GLY A 353 25.85 0.40 40.66
C GLY A 353 27.30 0.31 41.19
N ARG A 354 27.83 -0.92 41.38
CA ARG A 354 29.25 -1.12 41.69
C ARG A 354 30.15 -1.10 40.46
N GLY A 355 29.62 -0.86 39.25
CA GLY A 355 30.42 -0.84 38.03
C GLY A 355 30.86 -2.22 37.54
N GLU A 356 30.23 -3.31 37.98
CA GLU A 356 30.58 -4.68 37.62
C GLU A 356 29.84 -5.19 36.37
N ALA A 357 28.78 -4.50 35.94
CA ALA A 357 27.95 -4.90 34.81
C ALA A 357 27.31 -3.68 34.14
N ILE A 358 26.85 -3.86 32.88
CA ILE A 358 25.97 -2.95 32.18
C ILE A 358 24.72 -3.74 31.74
N ALA A 359 23.54 -3.14 31.90
CA ALA A 359 22.30 -3.69 31.42
C ALA A 359 21.60 -2.76 30.41
N CYS A 360 20.69 -3.31 29.63
CA CYS A 360 19.80 -2.56 28.77
C CYS A 360 18.38 -3.12 28.83
N HIS A 361 17.42 -2.20 28.93
CA HIS A 361 16.00 -2.47 28.65
C HIS A 361 15.66 -1.87 27.31
N ALA A 362 14.94 -2.59 26.48
CA ALA A 362 14.45 -2.09 25.19
C ALA A 362 12.95 -2.37 25.03
N VAL A 363 12.26 -1.44 24.38
CA VAL A 363 10.89 -1.62 23.91
C VAL A 363 10.88 -1.35 22.42
N ALA A 364 10.28 -2.27 21.65
CA ALA A 364 10.08 -2.11 20.23
C ALA A 364 8.59 -2.14 19.89
N THR A 365 8.16 -1.25 19.01
CA THR A 365 6.84 -1.31 18.39
C THR A 365 6.99 -1.73 16.94
N VAL A 366 6.29 -2.77 16.54
CA VAL A 366 6.32 -3.35 15.19
C VAL A 366 4.90 -3.40 14.65
N LEU A 367 4.70 -2.89 13.42
CA LEU A 367 3.49 -3.16 12.66
C LEU A 367 3.62 -4.53 11.99
N ALA A 368 2.69 -5.44 12.24
CA ALA A 368 2.67 -6.78 11.68
C ALA A 368 1.29 -7.10 11.11
N ARG A 369 1.25 -8.05 10.19
CA ARG A 369 -0.01 -8.54 9.62
C ARG A 369 -0.66 -9.57 10.52
#